data_dd949ebb24e3c1b12ac4cad044bca40b
#
_entry.id   dd949ebb24e3c1b12ac4cad044bca40b
#
_cell.length_a   1.000
_cell.length_b   1.000
_cell.length_c   1.000
_cell.angle_alpha   90.00
_cell.angle_beta   90.00
_cell.angle_gamma   90.00
#
_symmetry.space_group_name_H-M   'P 1'
#
loop_
_entity.id
_entity.type
_entity.pdbx_description
1 polymer ?
#
loop_
_entity_poly.entity_id
_entity_poly.type
_entity_poly.pdbx_seq_one_letter_code
_entity_poly.pdbx_strand_id
1 'polypeptide(L)'
;MLHYSIRQPEGILVLNPQGPLSKEDFDGLTATVDSYLSDHEKIRGVLVHSKEFPGWQDFGGFTAHMRFFRDHHNKIERLAVVTDSAFAGVAESLVKHITSAEVRKFPYPEDEKALDWLETA
;
A
#
# COMPACT_ATOMS: atom_id res chain seq x y z
N MET A 1 -0.09 -4.23 -13.92
CA MET A 1 0.42 -2.85 -13.88
C MET A 1 0.00 -2.18 -12.58
N LEU A 2 0.90 -1.41 -11.98
CA LEU A 2 0.64 -0.70 -10.74
C LEU A 2 0.83 0.80 -10.97
N HIS A 3 -0.24 1.56 -10.78
CA HIS A 3 -0.17 3.02 -10.79
C HIS A 3 0.05 3.51 -9.36
N TYR A 4 0.99 4.42 -9.18
CA TYR A 4 1.29 4.95 -7.86
C TYR A 4 1.75 6.40 -7.93
N SER A 5 1.50 7.13 -6.85
CA SER A 5 1.97 8.51 -6.70
C SER A 5 2.09 8.84 -5.22
N ILE A 6 2.95 9.79 -4.89
CA ILE A 6 3.08 10.28 -3.52
C ILE A 6 2.49 11.68 -3.47
N ARG A 7 1.47 11.85 -2.64
CA ARG A 7 0.82 13.15 -2.44
C ARG A 7 1.64 13.95 -1.44
N GLN A 8 2.05 15.12 -1.86
CA GLN A 8 2.80 16.03 -1.00
C GLN A 8 2.02 17.32 -0.82
N PRO A 9 2.13 17.99 0.34
CA PRO A 9 3.08 17.72 1.43
C PRO A 9 2.65 16.62 2.41
N GLU A 10 1.48 16.03 2.24
CA GLU A 10 0.92 15.07 3.21
C GLU A 10 1.79 13.84 3.42
N GLY A 11 2.52 13.40 2.39
CA GLY A 11 3.34 12.20 2.47
C GLY A 11 2.52 10.92 2.42
N ILE A 12 1.51 10.88 1.53
CA ILE A 12 0.63 9.73 1.36
C ILE A 12 0.90 9.07 0.01
N LEU A 13 1.28 7.80 0.05
CA LEU A 13 1.49 6.99 -1.13
C LEU A 13 0.15 6.37 -1.56
N VAL A 14 -0.29 6.69 -2.77
CA VAL A 14 -1.54 6.17 -3.32
C VAL A 14 -1.21 5.10 -4.36
N LEU A 15 -1.75 3.90 -4.17
CA LEU A 15 -1.53 2.74 -5.03
C LEU A 15 -2.83 2.33 -5.70
N ASN A 16 -2.80 2.23 -7.03
CA ASN A 16 -3.95 1.78 -7.83
C ASN A 16 -3.50 0.60 -8.70
N PRO A 17 -3.66 -0.64 -8.24
CA PRO A 17 -3.35 -1.80 -9.06
C PRO A 17 -4.26 -1.89 -10.28
N GLN A 18 -3.67 -2.14 -11.46
CA GLN A 18 -4.39 -2.28 -12.73
C GLN A 18 -4.04 -3.63 -13.33
N GLY A 19 -4.65 -4.70 -12.83
CA GLY A 19 -4.36 -6.05 -13.24
C GLY A 19 -3.26 -6.70 -12.41
N PRO A 20 -2.88 -7.95 -12.74
CA PRO A 20 -1.91 -8.70 -11.95
C PRO A 20 -0.57 -7.96 -11.79
N LEU A 21 -0.03 -8.02 -10.59
CA LEU A 21 1.18 -7.28 -10.21
C LEU A 21 2.43 -8.06 -10.57
N SER A 22 3.42 -7.37 -11.14
CA SER A 22 4.67 -7.96 -11.59
C SER A 22 5.85 -7.53 -10.69
N LYS A 23 6.97 -8.23 -10.85
CA LYS A 23 8.21 -7.86 -10.19
C LYS A 23 8.62 -6.43 -10.56
N GLU A 24 8.47 -6.07 -11.85
CA GLU A 24 8.83 -4.76 -12.35
C GLU A 24 7.98 -3.65 -11.71
N ASP A 25 6.71 -3.95 -11.41
CA ASP A 25 5.84 -3.00 -10.70
C ASP A 25 6.43 -2.65 -9.34
N PHE A 26 6.89 -3.66 -8.59
CA PHE A 26 7.46 -3.44 -7.27
C PHE A 26 8.87 -2.85 -7.32
N ASP A 27 9.65 -3.15 -8.36
CA ASP A 27 10.96 -2.54 -8.54
C ASP A 27 10.83 -1.02 -8.73
N GLY A 28 9.86 -0.60 -9.56
CA GLY A 28 9.57 0.82 -9.76
C GLY A 28 9.05 1.49 -8.51
N LEU A 29 8.14 0.83 -7.81
CA LEU A 29 7.59 1.36 -6.55
C LEU A 29 8.68 1.52 -5.50
N THR A 30 9.56 0.52 -5.36
CA THR A 30 10.66 0.57 -4.41
C THR A 30 11.58 1.75 -4.69
N ALA A 31 11.92 1.99 -5.96
CA ALA A 31 12.78 3.12 -6.32
C ALA A 31 12.14 4.45 -5.93
N THR A 32 10.84 4.60 -6.17
CA THR A 32 10.11 5.82 -5.84
C THR A 32 10.02 6.03 -4.32
N VAL A 33 9.70 4.97 -3.58
CA VAL A 33 9.57 5.03 -2.13
C VAL A 33 10.92 5.30 -1.48
N ASP A 34 11.98 4.64 -1.91
CA ASP A 34 13.31 4.84 -1.36
C ASP A 34 13.81 6.25 -1.63
N SER A 35 13.51 6.80 -2.80
CA SER A 35 13.85 8.19 -3.12
C SER A 35 13.14 9.16 -2.17
N TYR A 36 11.86 8.95 -1.90
CA TYR A 36 11.12 9.76 -0.93
C TYR A 36 11.70 9.65 0.47
N LEU A 37 12.03 8.43 0.90
CA LEU A 37 12.56 8.17 2.24
C LEU A 37 14.00 8.66 2.43
N SER A 38 14.70 9.03 1.34
CA SER A 38 16.01 9.65 1.46
C SER A 38 15.92 11.04 2.07
N ASP A 39 14.77 11.71 1.94
CA ASP A 39 14.51 13.06 2.46
C ASP A 39 13.50 13.10 3.60
N HIS A 40 12.86 11.98 3.92
CA HIS A 40 11.82 11.88 4.93
C HIS A 40 12.01 10.62 5.75
N GLU A 41 11.73 10.70 7.05
CA GLU A 41 11.92 9.54 7.94
C GLU A 41 10.88 8.45 7.70
N LYS A 42 9.64 8.85 7.39
CA LYS A 42 8.53 7.92 7.25
C LYS A 42 7.55 8.38 6.19
N ILE A 43 6.74 7.44 5.73
CA ILE A 43 5.56 7.70 4.91
C ILE A 43 4.38 7.77 5.88
N ARG A 44 3.63 8.88 5.87
CA ARG A 44 2.49 9.08 6.77
C ARG A 44 1.42 8.03 6.54
N GLY A 45 1.11 7.75 5.29
CA GLY A 45 0.10 6.77 4.97
C GLY A 45 0.28 6.14 3.60
N VAL A 46 -0.27 4.93 3.46
CA VAL A 46 -0.37 4.24 2.19
C VAL A 46 -1.85 3.94 1.95
N LEU A 47 -2.36 4.35 0.80
CA LEU A 47 -3.72 4.06 0.37
C LEU A 47 -3.67 3.07 -0.78
N VAL A 48 -4.22 1.88 -0.58
CA VAL A 48 -4.38 0.91 -1.65
C VAL A 48 -5.84 0.99 -2.11
N HIS A 49 -6.06 1.42 -3.34
CA HIS A 49 -7.39 1.60 -3.90
C HIS A 49 -7.61 0.62 -5.04
N SER A 50 -8.36 -0.43 -4.78
CA SER A 50 -8.64 -1.47 -5.76
C SER A 50 -9.97 -2.15 -5.41
N LYS A 51 -10.87 -2.27 -6.39
CA LYS A 51 -12.16 -2.89 -6.15
C LYS A 51 -11.97 -4.34 -5.70
N GLU A 52 -11.11 -5.07 -6.38
CA GLU A 52 -10.76 -6.44 -6.02
C GLU A 52 -9.25 -6.62 -6.17
N PHE A 53 -8.67 -7.52 -5.38
CA PHE A 53 -7.25 -7.79 -5.49
C PHE A 53 -6.95 -8.48 -6.82
N PRO A 54 -6.10 -7.90 -7.68
CA PRO A 54 -5.85 -8.45 -9.01
C PRO A 54 -4.90 -9.64 -9.04
N GLY A 55 -4.27 -9.97 -7.91
CA GLY A 55 -3.29 -11.06 -7.86
C GLY A 55 -1.92 -10.66 -8.36
N TRP A 56 -1.05 -11.65 -8.48
CA TRP A 56 0.31 -11.47 -8.98
C TRP A 56 0.44 -12.15 -10.34
N GLN A 57 1.25 -11.55 -11.21
CA GLN A 57 1.45 -12.08 -12.56
C GLN A 57 2.12 -13.45 -12.52
N ASP A 58 3.07 -13.63 -11.59
CA ASP A 58 3.79 -14.88 -11.38
C ASP A 58 4.39 -14.89 -9.97
N PHE A 59 5.16 -15.94 -9.66
CA PHE A 59 5.78 -16.07 -8.36
C PHE A 59 6.79 -14.94 -8.08
N GLY A 60 7.44 -14.43 -9.12
CA GLY A 60 8.35 -13.29 -9.00
C GLY A 60 7.65 -12.03 -8.52
N GLY A 61 6.41 -11.79 -8.97
CA GLY A 61 5.61 -10.68 -8.50
C GLY A 61 5.24 -10.83 -7.03
N PHE A 62 4.83 -12.03 -6.62
CA PHE A 62 4.53 -12.31 -5.21
C PHE A 62 5.76 -12.09 -4.32
N THR A 63 6.90 -12.63 -4.73
CA THR A 63 8.13 -12.50 -3.96
C THR A 63 8.56 -11.04 -3.82
N ALA A 64 8.45 -10.27 -4.91
CA ALA A 64 8.79 -8.85 -4.90
C ALA A 64 7.87 -8.06 -3.95
N HIS A 65 6.57 -8.40 -3.92
CA HIS A 65 5.62 -7.78 -3.00
C HIS A 65 6.00 -8.05 -1.55
N MET A 66 6.31 -9.30 -1.23
CA MET A 66 6.70 -9.66 0.14
C MET A 66 8.00 -8.99 0.55
N ARG A 67 8.96 -8.86 -0.37
CA ARG A 67 10.21 -8.15 -0.11
C ARG A 67 9.97 -6.66 0.12
N PHE A 68 9.12 -6.04 -0.69
CA PHE A 68 8.75 -4.64 -0.51
C PHE A 68 8.14 -4.43 0.89
N PHE A 69 7.20 -5.28 1.27
CA PHE A 69 6.59 -5.20 2.60
C PHE A 69 7.64 -5.34 3.71
N ARG A 70 8.49 -6.37 3.61
CA ARG A 70 9.52 -6.63 4.60
C ARG A 70 10.45 -5.43 4.81
N ASP A 71 10.82 -4.78 3.72
CA ASP A 71 11.80 -3.70 3.76
C ASP A 71 11.20 -2.35 4.14
N HIS A 72 9.89 -2.17 4.03
CA HIS A 72 9.27 -0.85 4.17
C HIS A 72 8.18 -0.72 5.24
N HIS A 73 7.65 -1.84 5.77
CA HIS A 73 6.48 -1.76 6.66
C HIS A 73 6.75 -0.93 7.92
N ASN A 74 7.96 -0.89 8.41
CA ASN A 74 8.32 -0.12 9.60
C ASN A 74 8.51 1.38 9.31
N LYS A 75 8.45 1.78 8.06
CA LYS A 75 8.53 3.18 7.64
C LYS A 75 7.16 3.77 7.31
N ILE A 76 6.09 2.99 7.49
CA ILE A 76 4.72 3.39 7.17
C ILE A 76 3.95 3.53 8.47
N GLU A 77 3.30 4.69 8.69
CA GLU A 77 2.53 4.93 9.92
C GLU A 77 1.15 4.31 9.85
N ARG A 78 0.43 4.50 8.73
CA ARG A 78 -0.92 3.95 8.54
C ARG A 78 -1.07 3.37 7.14
N LEU A 79 -1.86 2.30 7.05
CA LEU A 79 -2.21 1.66 5.80
C LEU A 79 -3.73 1.57 5.69
N ALA A 80 -4.29 2.18 4.66
CA ALA A 80 -5.71 2.08 4.34
C ALA A 80 -5.89 1.19 3.12
N VAL A 81 -6.74 0.18 3.23
CA VAL A 81 -7.06 -0.72 2.13
C VAL A 81 -8.51 -0.46 1.73
N VAL A 82 -8.69 0.19 0.58
CA VAL A 82 -10.00 0.60 0.08
C VAL A 82 -10.40 -0.40 -1.00
N THR A 83 -11.26 -1.34 -0.65
CA THR A 83 -11.58 -2.47 -1.52
C THR A 83 -12.89 -3.13 -1.11
N ASP A 84 -13.52 -3.81 -2.06
CA ASP A 84 -14.67 -4.69 -1.80
C ASP A 84 -14.27 -6.16 -1.72
N SER A 85 -12.98 -6.48 -1.83
CA SER A 85 -12.50 -7.86 -1.79
C SER A 85 -12.83 -8.53 -0.46
N ALA A 86 -13.37 -9.74 -0.52
CA ALA A 86 -13.68 -10.53 0.67
C ALA A 86 -12.41 -10.96 1.43
N PHE A 87 -11.28 -11.01 0.77
CA PHE A 87 -10.02 -11.38 1.40
C PHE A 87 -9.37 -10.25 2.19
N ALA A 88 -9.80 -9.00 1.98
CA ALA A 88 -9.18 -7.85 2.62
C ALA A 88 -9.29 -7.90 4.15
N GLY A 89 -10.41 -8.38 4.68
CA GLY A 89 -10.58 -8.52 6.13
C GLY A 89 -9.61 -9.52 6.75
N VAL A 90 -9.37 -10.64 6.04
CA VAL A 90 -8.40 -11.64 6.49
C VAL A 90 -6.98 -11.08 6.40
N ALA A 91 -6.66 -10.43 5.29
CA ALA A 91 -5.35 -9.82 5.10
C ALA A 91 -5.08 -8.75 6.15
N GLU A 92 -6.08 -7.91 6.46
CA GLU A 92 -5.96 -6.88 7.49
C GLU A 92 -5.61 -7.50 8.85
N SER A 93 -6.32 -8.57 9.21
CA SER A 93 -6.09 -9.26 10.48
C SER A 93 -4.68 -9.84 10.57
N LEU A 94 -4.18 -10.44 9.48
CA LEU A 94 -2.83 -11.00 9.44
C LEU A 94 -1.75 -9.92 9.50
N VAL A 95 -1.91 -8.86 8.72
CA VAL A 95 -0.92 -7.79 8.62
C VAL A 95 -0.77 -7.06 9.96
N LYS A 96 -1.85 -6.88 10.71
CA LYS A 96 -1.81 -6.24 12.02
C LYS A 96 -0.87 -6.94 13.00
N HIS A 97 -0.64 -8.24 12.83
CA HIS A 97 0.22 -9.01 13.72
C HIS A 97 1.71 -8.92 13.35
N ILE A 98 2.05 -8.44 12.15
CA ILE A 98 3.42 -8.45 11.65
C ILE A 98 3.96 -7.07 11.31
N THR A 99 3.19 -6.02 11.53
CA THR A 99 3.64 -4.64 11.29
C THR A 99 3.24 -3.74 12.45
N SER A 100 4.04 -2.69 12.67
CA SER A 100 3.71 -1.63 13.62
C SER A 100 2.76 -0.59 13.02
N ALA A 101 2.51 -0.62 11.72
CA ALA A 101 1.59 0.30 11.07
C ALA A 101 0.15 0.03 11.51
N GLU A 102 -0.65 1.09 11.64
CA GLU A 102 -2.08 0.94 11.84
C GLU A 102 -2.72 0.59 10.49
N VAL A 103 -3.51 -0.49 10.46
CA VAL A 103 -4.13 -0.98 9.23
C VAL A 103 -5.64 -0.87 9.37
N ARG A 104 -6.31 -0.31 8.36
CA ARG A 104 -7.76 -0.18 8.35
C ARG A 104 -8.31 -0.44 6.95
N LYS A 105 -9.41 -1.19 6.89
CA LYS A 105 -10.12 -1.46 5.66
C LYS A 105 -11.27 -0.48 5.50
N PHE A 106 -11.52 -0.02 4.24
CA PHE A 106 -12.66 0.82 3.90
C PHE A 106 -13.37 0.20 2.69
N PRO A 107 -14.71 0.35 2.60
CA PRO A 107 -15.44 -0.04 1.38
C PRO A 107 -14.91 0.74 0.17
N TYR A 108 -14.98 0.14 -1.00
CA TYR A 108 -14.38 0.69 -2.22
C TYR A 108 -14.78 2.14 -2.53
N PRO A 109 -16.07 2.56 -2.35
CA PRO A 109 -16.44 3.96 -2.65
C PRO A 109 -15.97 4.97 -1.60
N GLU A 110 -15.36 4.55 -0.49
CA GLU A 110 -15.01 5.44 0.62
C GLU A 110 -13.54 5.86 0.62
N ASP A 111 -12.96 6.06 -0.56
CA ASP A 111 -11.56 6.48 -0.68
C ASP A 111 -11.29 7.84 -0.02
N GLU A 112 -12.24 8.78 -0.05
CA GLU A 112 -12.06 10.07 0.62
C GLU A 112 -11.99 9.93 2.13
N LYS A 113 -12.81 9.06 2.72
CA LYS A 113 -12.76 8.79 4.15
C LYS A 113 -11.42 8.16 4.54
N ALA A 114 -10.90 7.29 3.68
CA ALA A 114 -9.60 6.67 3.90
C ALA A 114 -8.48 7.71 3.88
N LEU A 115 -8.51 8.62 2.92
CA LEU A 115 -7.53 9.71 2.86
C LEU A 115 -7.59 10.58 4.10
N ASP A 116 -8.79 10.95 4.54
CA ASP A 116 -8.96 11.74 5.75
C ASP A 116 -8.35 11.05 6.97
N TRP A 117 -8.59 9.74 7.10
CA TRP A 117 -8.02 8.97 8.19
C TRP A 117 -6.49 8.95 8.13
N LEU A 118 -5.91 8.79 6.94
CA LEU A 118 -4.46 8.80 6.78
C LEU A 118 -3.85 10.16 7.11
N GLU A 119 -4.53 11.24 6.79
CA GLU A 119 -4.04 12.59 7.05
C GLU A 119 -4.04 12.95 8.53
N THR A 120 -4.77 12.23 9.38
CA THR A 120 -4.80 12.46 10.82
C THR A 120 -3.67 11.77 11.57
N ALA A 121 -2.84 11.02 10.85
CA ALA A 121 -1.72 10.28 11.47
C ALA A 121 -0.68 11.23 12.09
#